data_28c0e25e789c1116c2db43ba73a39da6
#
_entry.id   28c0e25e789c1116c2db43ba73a39da6
#
_cell.length_a   1.000
_cell.length_b   1.000
_cell.length_c   1.000
_cell.angle_alpha   90.00
_cell.angle_beta   90.00
_cell.angle_gamma   90.00
#
_symmetry.space_group_name_H-M   'P 1'
#
loop_
_entity.id
_entity.type
_entity.pdbx_description
1 polymer ?
#
loop_
_entity_poly.entity_id
_entity_poly.type
_entity_poly.pdbx_seq_one_letter_code
_entity_poly.pdbx_strand_id
1 'polypeptide(L)'
;MRIVVFFLLLSGLASAAFRADWNQPFPPHKVAEGVYYVGTNYLASFLVVTPAGNILINPDFEESVPVIAKSVESLGFKMKDVKIILISHAHDDHCAGAAAMKKLTGAELMVMGQDVPTVEDGGKSDFDKTYKQGWTTVKVDKKLRDGEVVELGGVKLAAHLTPGHTKGCTTWTIKAGGKDVVIVGSPNVNPGVILKNNPLYPGIAQDFVKGFAVLESLPCDIFLGAHGAYYGMEEKYARLKAGDKNAFVDPAGYKRFVAEKKAEVLGKFRAAGGL
;
A
#
# COMPACT_ATOMS: atom_id res chain seq x y z
N MET A 1 -34.02 18.43 -25.16
CA MET A 1 -33.79 17.65 -23.94
C MET A 1 -33.20 16.27 -24.32
N ARG A 2 -31.93 16.25 -24.71
CA ARG A 2 -31.19 14.99 -25.03
C ARG A 2 -29.67 15.28 -25.16
N ILE A 3 -29.00 15.71 -24.09
CA ILE A 3 -27.53 15.77 -24.03
C ILE A 3 -27.10 15.59 -22.54
N VAL A 4 -27.34 14.44 -21.92
CA VAL A 4 -26.82 14.15 -20.57
C VAL A 4 -26.20 12.75 -20.46
N VAL A 5 -26.34 11.89 -21.47
CA VAL A 5 -25.96 10.46 -21.34
C VAL A 5 -24.52 10.18 -21.79
N PHE A 6 -23.83 11.06 -22.49
CA PHE A 6 -22.51 10.78 -23.08
C PHE A 6 -21.30 10.99 -22.15
N PHE A 7 -21.44 11.80 -21.09
CA PHE A 7 -20.29 12.10 -20.19
C PHE A 7 -19.99 11.00 -19.15
N LEU A 8 -21.01 10.23 -18.73
CA LEU A 8 -20.83 9.18 -17.73
C LEU A 8 -20.19 7.90 -18.31
N LEU A 9 -20.36 7.63 -19.58
CA LEU A 9 -19.75 6.46 -20.26
C LEU A 9 -18.26 6.65 -20.52
N LEU A 10 -17.82 7.88 -20.83
CA LEU A 10 -16.41 8.17 -21.10
C LEU A 10 -15.56 8.11 -19.82
N SER A 11 -16.09 8.55 -18.68
CA SER A 11 -15.38 8.47 -17.40
C SER A 11 -15.21 7.02 -16.91
N GLY A 12 -16.20 6.16 -17.14
CA GLY A 12 -16.12 4.74 -16.79
C GLY A 12 -15.09 3.97 -17.63
N LEU A 13 -15.00 4.27 -18.92
CA LEU A 13 -14.03 3.63 -19.83
C LEU A 13 -12.59 4.08 -19.52
N ALA A 14 -12.37 5.35 -19.22
CA ALA A 14 -11.05 5.86 -18.84
C ALA A 14 -10.57 5.26 -17.52
N SER A 15 -11.45 5.14 -16.52
CA SER A 15 -11.14 4.51 -15.24
C SER A 15 -10.82 3.02 -15.40
N ALA A 16 -11.57 2.28 -16.23
CA ALA A 16 -11.32 0.87 -16.47
C ALA A 16 -10.00 0.62 -17.21
N ALA A 17 -9.67 1.46 -18.21
CA ALA A 17 -8.40 1.39 -18.94
C ALA A 17 -7.22 1.68 -17.98
N PHE A 18 -7.31 2.69 -17.15
CA PHE A 18 -6.29 3.07 -16.18
C PHE A 18 -6.02 1.94 -15.16
N ARG A 19 -7.07 1.28 -14.65
CA ARG A 19 -6.91 0.11 -13.76
C ARG A 19 -6.25 -1.08 -14.47
N ALA A 20 -6.59 -1.32 -15.74
CA ALA A 20 -5.97 -2.37 -16.53
C ALA A 20 -4.47 -2.12 -16.76
N ASP A 21 -4.07 -0.87 -17.01
CA ASP A 21 -2.67 -0.49 -17.17
C ASP A 21 -1.86 -0.70 -15.88
N TRP A 22 -2.45 -0.49 -14.70
CA TRP A 22 -1.79 -0.68 -13.42
C TRP A 22 -1.71 -2.14 -12.97
N ASN A 23 -2.49 -3.01 -13.58
CA ASN A 23 -2.66 -4.41 -13.17
C ASN A 23 -1.99 -5.42 -14.11
N GLN A 24 -0.98 -5.00 -14.86
CA GLN A 24 -0.23 -5.92 -15.71
C GLN A 24 0.73 -6.77 -14.87
N PRO A 25 0.91 -8.07 -15.18
CA PRO A 25 1.88 -8.91 -14.49
C PRO A 25 3.29 -8.32 -14.54
N PHE A 26 3.98 -8.38 -13.41
CA PHE A 26 5.40 -8.05 -13.28
C PHE A 26 6.16 -9.26 -12.73
N PRO A 27 7.42 -9.52 -13.16
CA PRO A 27 8.15 -10.69 -12.69
C PRO A 27 8.37 -10.67 -11.17
N PRO A 28 7.89 -11.68 -10.42
CA PRO A 28 8.11 -11.73 -8.99
C PRO A 28 9.59 -11.99 -8.67
N HIS A 29 10.09 -11.39 -7.60
CA HIS A 29 11.50 -11.44 -7.25
C HIS A 29 11.75 -11.16 -5.77
N LYS A 30 12.89 -11.61 -5.27
CA LYS A 30 13.35 -11.35 -3.90
C LYS A 30 13.84 -9.90 -3.81
N VAL A 31 13.33 -9.13 -2.83
CA VAL A 31 13.75 -7.74 -2.57
C VAL A 31 14.58 -7.62 -1.30
N ALA A 32 14.38 -8.52 -0.33
CA ALA A 32 15.16 -8.66 0.90
C ALA A 32 15.15 -10.11 1.37
N GLU A 33 15.90 -10.46 2.41
CA GLU A 33 15.86 -11.80 2.98
C GLU A 33 14.46 -12.12 3.50
N GLY A 34 13.84 -13.18 2.96
CA GLY A 34 12.46 -13.58 3.30
C GLY A 34 11.37 -12.64 2.78
N VAL A 35 11.69 -11.58 2.01
CA VAL A 35 10.72 -10.63 1.46
C VAL A 35 10.76 -10.65 -0.06
N TYR A 36 9.60 -10.89 -0.68
CA TYR A 36 9.46 -11.02 -2.13
C TYR A 36 8.43 -10.03 -2.67
N TYR A 37 8.74 -9.42 -3.81
CA TYR A 37 7.74 -8.71 -4.62
C TYR A 37 6.86 -9.71 -5.36
N VAL A 38 5.55 -9.55 -5.23
CA VAL A 38 4.55 -10.45 -5.88
C VAL A 38 3.41 -9.65 -6.55
N GLY A 39 3.53 -8.34 -6.59
CA GLY A 39 2.53 -7.41 -7.16
C GLY A 39 2.53 -7.35 -8.68
N THR A 40 2.00 -6.25 -9.18
CA THR A 40 1.84 -5.95 -10.61
C THR A 40 2.94 -4.99 -11.11
N ASN A 41 2.81 -4.50 -12.34
CA ASN A 41 3.74 -3.52 -12.89
C ASN A 41 3.72 -2.16 -12.14
N TYR A 42 2.65 -1.84 -11.41
CA TYR A 42 2.50 -0.56 -10.72
C TYR A 42 2.16 -0.71 -9.24
N LEU A 43 1.26 -1.64 -8.88
CA LEU A 43 0.81 -1.87 -7.51
C LEU A 43 1.74 -2.86 -6.82
N ALA A 44 2.20 -2.48 -5.64
CA ALA A 44 3.22 -3.27 -4.95
C ALA A 44 2.62 -4.13 -3.85
N SER A 45 2.61 -5.44 -4.10
CA SER A 45 2.33 -6.47 -3.11
C SER A 45 3.61 -7.15 -2.68
N PHE A 46 3.72 -7.47 -1.40
CA PHE A 46 4.89 -8.16 -0.84
C PHE A 46 4.48 -9.43 -0.09
N LEU A 47 5.23 -10.51 -0.33
CA LEU A 47 5.13 -11.74 0.44
C LEU A 47 6.29 -11.82 1.42
N VAL A 48 5.98 -11.86 2.71
CA VAL A 48 6.96 -12.11 3.78
C VAL A 48 6.87 -13.57 4.17
N VAL A 49 7.94 -14.31 3.94
CA VAL A 49 8.02 -15.77 4.15
C VAL A 49 8.57 -16.05 5.53
N THR A 50 7.89 -16.92 6.29
CA THR A 50 8.28 -17.33 7.63
C THR A 50 8.16 -18.86 7.81
N PRO A 51 8.80 -19.46 8.82
CA PRO A 51 8.65 -20.88 9.09
C PRO A 51 7.23 -21.34 9.47
N ALA A 52 6.36 -20.41 9.93
CA ALA A 52 5.00 -20.71 10.36
C ALA A 52 3.93 -20.36 9.31
N GLY A 53 4.35 -19.95 8.11
CA GLY A 53 3.49 -19.49 7.03
C GLY A 53 3.91 -18.13 6.53
N ASN A 54 3.09 -17.49 5.69
CA ASN A 54 3.44 -16.26 5.01
C ASN A 54 2.51 -15.11 5.41
N ILE A 55 3.03 -13.88 5.30
CA ILE A 55 2.26 -12.64 5.43
C ILE A 55 2.23 -11.99 4.05
N LEU A 56 1.04 -11.63 3.57
CA LEU A 56 0.85 -10.86 2.34
C LEU A 56 0.52 -9.40 2.70
N ILE A 57 1.26 -8.46 2.13
CA ILE A 57 1.00 -7.03 2.26
C ILE A 57 0.42 -6.53 0.93
N ASN A 58 -0.73 -5.88 0.97
CA ASN A 58 -1.55 -5.39 -0.13
C ASN A 58 -2.07 -6.49 -1.07
N PRO A 59 -3.36 -6.84 -0.97
CA PRO A 59 -4.03 -7.69 -1.96
C PRO A 59 -4.43 -6.93 -3.24
N ASP A 60 -4.15 -5.62 -3.31
CA ASP A 60 -4.39 -4.70 -4.42
C ASP A 60 -5.87 -4.68 -4.90
N PHE A 61 -6.13 -4.57 -6.21
CA PHE A 61 -7.46 -4.71 -6.79
C PHE A 61 -7.99 -6.14 -6.65
N GLU A 62 -9.31 -6.33 -6.77
CA GLU A 62 -9.90 -7.67 -6.83
C GLU A 62 -9.36 -8.45 -8.05
N GLU A 63 -9.16 -7.78 -9.18
CA GLU A 63 -8.58 -8.31 -10.40
C GLU A 63 -7.08 -8.63 -10.27
N SER A 64 -6.38 -8.09 -9.28
CA SER A 64 -4.97 -8.39 -9.00
C SER A 64 -4.76 -9.73 -8.29
N VAL A 65 -5.78 -10.24 -7.62
CA VAL A 65 -5.67 -11.47 -6.81
C VAL A 65 -5.12 -12.67 -7.60
N PRO A 66 -5.63 -12.99 -8.81
CA PRO A 66 -5.05 -14.08 -9.61
C PRO A 66 -3.62 -13.79 -10.09
N VAL A 67 -3.25 -12.54 -10.33
CA VAL A 67 -1.88 -12.15 -10.72
C VAL A 67 -0.93 -12.39 -9.56
N ILE A 68 -1.29 -11.91 -8.35
CA ILE A 68 -0.52 -12.11 -7.11
C ILE A 68 -0.38 -13.61 -6.81
N ALA A 69 -1.48 -14.39 -6.92
CA ALA A 69 -1.45 -15.82 -6.67
C ALA A 69 -0.47 -16.54 -7.60
N LYS A 70 -0.51 -16.23 -8.91
CA LYS A 70 0.43 -16.77 -9.89
C LYS A 70 1.89 -16.38 -9.58
N SER A 71 2.12 -15.15 -9.14
CA SER A 71 3.44 -14.67 -8.73
C SER A 71 3.98 -15.46 -7.53
N VAL A 72 3.16 -15.65 -6.49
CA VAL A 72 3.50 -16.45 -5.30
C VAL A 72 3.83 -17.90 -5.68
N GLU A 73 2.99 -18.53 -6.49
CA GLU A 73 3.18 -19.91 -6.94
C GLU A 73 4.41 -20.08 -7.81
N SER A 74 4.75 -19.11 -8.66
CA SER A 74 5.94 -19.16 -9.52
C SER A 74 7.24 -19.07 -8.73
N LEU A 75 7.21 -18.50 -7.51
CA LEU A 75 8.32 -18.50 -6.56
C LEU A 75 8.42 -19.81 -5.75
N GLY A 76 7.51 -20.76 -5.96
CA GLY A 76 7.46 -22.04 -5.25
C GLY A 76 6.70 -22.02 -3.92
N PHE A 77 6.02 -20.90 -3.60
CA PHE A 77 5.19 -20.80 -2.39
C PHE A 77 3.73 -21.17 -2.70
N LYS A 78 2.95 -21.44 -1.64
CA LYS A 78 1.53 -21.81 -1.79
C LYS A 78 0.64 -20.72 -1.19
N MET A 79 -0.44 -20.37 -1.87
CA MET A 79 -1.42 -19.41 -1.34
C MET A 79 -2.04 -19.85 -0.01
N LYS A 80 -2.19 -21.15 0.22
CA LYS A 80 -2.69 -21.73 1.49
C LYS A 80 -1.75 -21.51 2.68
N ASP A 81 -0.49 -21.16 2.43
CA ASP A 81 0.48 -20.86 3.47
C ASP A 81 0.42 -19.38 3.89
N VAL A 82 -0.31 -18.53 3.18
CA VAL A 82 -0.61 -17.16 3.64
C VAL A 82 -1.56 -17.24 4.82
N LYS A 83 -1.11 -16.75 5.98
CA LYS A 83 -1.84 -16.77 7.26
C LYS A 83 -2.34 -15.40 7.68
N ILE A 84 -1.68 -14.34 7.20
CA ILE A 84 -2.00 -12.95 7.54
C ILE A 84 -2.02 -12.13 6.26
N ILE A 85 -3.04 -11.29 6.10
CA ILE A 85 -3.13 -10.25 5.09
C ILE A 85 -3.05 -8.90 5.80
N LEU A 86 -2.14 -8.06 5.34
CA LEU A 86 -1.97 -6.67 5.77
C LEU A 86 -2.27 -5.73 4.61
N ILE A 87 -2.63 -4.49 4.91
CA ILE A 87 -2.76 -3.44 3.89
C ILE A 87 -1.92 -2.22 4.28
N SER A 88 -1.54 -1.43 3.29
CA SER A 88 -0.91 -0.13 3.51
C SER A 88 -1.96 0.94 3.83
N HIS A 89 -3.13 0.91 3.17
CA HIS A 89 -4.23 1.84 3.40
C HIS A 89 -5.52 1.39 2.69
N ALA A 90 -6.64 2.02 3.05
CA ALA A 90 -7.97 1.62 2.61
C ALA A 90 -8.42 2.34 1.32
N HIS A 91 -7.64 2.22 0.24
CA HIS A 91 -8.06 2.54 -1.11
C HIS A 91 -8.19 1.27 -1.96
N ASP A 92 -8.99 1.30 -3.01
CA ASP A 92 -9.34 0.13 -3.80
C ASP A 92 -8.13 -0.56 -4.46
N ASP A 93 -7.11 0.22 -4.83
CA ASP A 93 -5.87 -0.25 -5.42
C ASP A 93 -4.92 -0.97 -4.43
N HIS A 94 -5.24 -0.99 -3.13
CA HIS A 94 -4.45 -1.70 -2.11
C HIS A 94 -5.25 -2.68 -1.26
N CYS A 95 -6.59 -2.58 -1.25
CA CYS A 95 -7.40 -3.40 -0.35
C CYS A 95 -8.65 -4.03 -0.98
N ALA A 96 -9.07 -3.65 -2.20
CA ALA A 96 -10.29 -4.20 -2.80
C ALA A 96 -10.22 -5.72 -3.00
N GLY A 97 -9.03 -6.28 -3.23
CA GLY A 97 -8.80 -7.72 -3.33
C GLY A 97 -8.88 -8.48 -2.00
N ALA A 98 -9.03 -7.80 -0.86
CA ALA A 98 -8.96 -8.45 0.46
C ALA A 98 -10.01 -9.55 0.66
N ALA A 99 -11.24 -9.35 0.21
CA ALA A 99 -12.29 -10.36 0.30
C ALA A 99 -11.96 -11.64 -0.48
N ALA A 100 -11.54 -11.47 -1.74
CA ALA A 100 -11.15 -12.57 -2.62
C ALA A 100 -9.88 -13.27 -2.10
N MET A 101 -8.88 -12.51 -1.65
CA MET A 101 -7.64 -13.03 -1.08
C MET A 101 -7.90 -13.83 0.20
N LYS A 102 -8.74 -13.31 1.10
CA LYS A 102 -9.14 -14.00 2.32
C LYS A 102 -9.88 -15.30 2.02
N LYS A 103 -10.80 -15.31 1.03
CA LYS A 103 -11.47 -16.52 0.56
C LYS A 103 -10.50 -17.55 0.00
N LEU A 104 -9.50 -17.11 -0.76
CA LEU A 104 -8.49 -17.99 -1.38
C LEU A 104 -7.56 -18.62 -0.36
N THR A 105 -7.13 -17.86 0.65
CA THR A 105 -6.07 -18.26 1.59
C THR A 105 -6.62 -18.81 2.92
N GLY A 106 -7.73 -18.27 3.41
CA GLY A 106 -8.22 -18.46 4.78
C GLY A 106 -7.46 -17.61 5.81
N ALA A 107 -6.68 -16.61 5.35
CA ALA A 107 -5.85 -15.78 6.21
C ALA A 107 -6.66 -14.77 7.03
N GLU A 108 -6.10 -14.35 8.18
CA GLU A 108 -6.61 -13.24 8.98
C GLU A 108 -6.28 -11.91 8.30
N LEU A 109 -7.28 -11.03 8.17
CA LEU A 109 -7.09 -9.66 7.70
C LEU A 109 -6.88 -8.74 8.90
N MET A 110 -5.71 -8.08 8.96
CA MET A 110 -5.35 -7.13 10.01
C MET A 110 -5.16 -5.74 9.41
N VAL A 111 -5.83 -4.74 9.97
CA VAL A 111 -5.91 -3.37 9.42
C VAL A 111 -5.73 -2.36 10.54
N MET A 112 -5.04 -1.25 10.26
CA MET A 112 -4.94 -0.10 11.18
C MET A 112 -6.35 0.40 11.53
N GLY A 113 -6.61 0.59 12.81
CA GLY A 113 -7.96 0.81 13.34
C GLY A 113 -8.76 1.91 12.67
N GLN A 114 -8.08 2.98 12.23
CA GLN A 114 -8.72 4.13 11.57
C GLN A 114 -9.22 3.82 10.15
N ASP A 115 -8.66 2.84 9.46
CA ASP A 115 -9.07 2.42 8.12
C ASP A 115 -10.08 1.27 8.13
N VAL A 116 -10.32 0.64 9.29
CA VAL A 116 -11.25 -0.50 9.41
C VAL A 116 -12.65 -0.20 8.87
N PRO A 117 -13.30 0.94 9.21
CA PRO A 117 -14.64 1.23 8.69
C PRO A 117 -14.67 1.26 7.17
N THR A 118 -13.66 1.88 6.54
CA THR A 118 -13.56 2.02 5.08
C THR A 118 -13.34 0.66 4.39
N VAL A 119 -12.54 -0.22 4.98
CA VAL A 119 -12.34 -1.58 4.46
C VAL A 119 -13.64 -2.41 4.58
N GLU A 120 -14.30 -2.35 5.73
CA GLU A 120 -15.49 -3.16 6.00
C GLU A 120 -16.72 -2.71 5.21
N ASP A 121 -16.83 -1.43 4.82
CA ASP A 121 -17.97 -0.92 4.04
C ASP A 121 -17.71 -0.78 2.54
N GLY A 122 -16.55 -1.23 2.06
CA GLY A 122 -16.18 -1.18 0.65
C GLY A 122 -15.89 0.24 0.16
N GLY A 123 -15.30 1.09 1.00
CA GLY A 123 -14.87 2.45 0.65
C GLY A 123 -15.94 3.53 0.83
N LYS A 124 -17.15 3.18 1.27
CA LYS A 124 -18.24 4.16 1.36
C LYS A 124 -18.00 5.26 2.39
N SER A 125 -17.33 4.93 3.50
CA SER A 125 -16.96 5.86 4.57
C SER A 125 -15.66 6.63 4.30
N ASP A 126 -14.96 6.36 3.19
CA ASP A 126 -13.77 7.11 2.85
C ASP A 126 -14.08 8.61 2.73
N PHE A 127 -13.19 9.44 3.25
CA PHE A 127 -13.27 10.89 3.09
C PHE A 127 -12.89 11.33 1.68
N ASP A 128 -12.02 10.59 1.00
CA ASP A 128 -11.60 10.85 -0.38
C ASP A 128 -12.61 10.27 -1.37
N LYS A 129 -13.49 11.12 -1.87
CA LYS A 129 -14.51 10.75 -2.85
C LYS A 129 -14.00 10.68 -4.29
N THR A 130 -12.71 10.92 -4.52
CA THR A 130 -12.08 10.81 -5.84
C THR A 130 -11.74 9.36 -6.20
N TYR A 131 -11.62 8.47 -5.21
CA TYR A 131 -11.39 7.04 -5.40
C TYR A 131 -12.68 6.26 -5.68
N LYS A 132 -12.52 5.11 -6.34
CA LYS A 132 -13.61 4.18 -6.57
C LYS A 132 -14.08 3.60 -5.23
N GLN A 133 -15.37 3.63 -5.02
CA GLN A 133 -16.04 3.02 -3.88
C GLN A 133 -16.89 1.83 -4.34
N GLY A 134 -17.30 1.00 -3.39
CA GLY A 134 -18.18 -0.12 -3.66
C GLY A 134 -17.47 -1.40 -4.09
N TRP A 135 -16.21 -1.63 -3.62
CA TRP A 135 -15.58 -2.94 -3.71
C TRP A 135 -16.23 -3.95 -2.76
N THR A 136 -15.93 -5.23 -2.94
CA THR A 136 -16.49 -6.31 -2.13
C THR A 136 -16.13 -6.13 -0.65
N THR A 137 -17.14 -6.02 0.21
CA THR A 137 -16.97 -5.84 1.66
C THR A 137 -16.31 -7.05 2.30
N VAL A 138 -15.50 -6.83 3.33
CA VAL A 138 -14.81 -7.88 4.05
C VAL A 138 -14.67 -7.54 5.52
N LYS A 139 -14.91 -8.50 6.39
CA LYS A 139 -14.70 -8.33 7.83
C LYS A 139 -13.20 -8.32 8.15
N VAL A 140 -12.78 -7.32 8.91
CA VAL A 140 -11.44 -7.22 9.51
C VAL A 140 -11.40 -8.11 10.76
N ASP A 141 -10.42 -9.01 10.83
CA ASP A 141 -10.29 -9.94 11.96
C ASP A 141 -9.57 -9.28 13.14
N LYS A 142 -8.59 -8.42 12.85
CA LYS A 142 -7.83 -7.71 13.89
C LYS A 142 -7.63 -6.24 13.54
N LYS A 143 -8.02 -5.36 14.48
CA LYS A 143 -7.72 -3.92 14.44
C LYS A 143 -6.34 -3.69 15.05
N LEU A 144 -5.45 -3.09 14.27
CA LEU A 144 -4.12 -2.73 14.71
C LEU A 144 -4.08 -1.31 15.30
N ARG A 145 -3.09 -1.07 16.15
CA ARG A 145 -2.75 0.25 16.71
C ARG A 145 -1.38 0.68 16.21
N ASP A 146 -1.11 1.98 16.32
CA ASP A 146 0.22 2.52 16.04
C ASP A 146 1.29 1.84 16.91
N GLY A 147 2.41 1.46 16.29
CA GLY A 147 3.50 0.73 16.93
C GLY A 147 3.22 -0.75 17.20
N GLU A 148 2.03 -1.27 16.87
CA GLU A 148 1.73 -2.69 17.09
C GLU A 148 2.58 -3.59 16.20
N VAL A 149 3.07 -4.70 16.78
CA VAL A 149 3.89 -5.69 16.09
C VAL A 149 3.03 -6.88 15.67
N VAL A 150 3.03 -7.17 14.38
CA VAL A 150 2.49 -8.42 13.82
C VAL A 150 3.63 -9.42 13.77
N GLU A 151 3.46 -10.57 14.43
CA GLU A 151 4.48 -11.62 14.50
C GLU A 151 3.95 -12.93 13.94
N LEU A 152 4.76 -13.58 13.09
CA LEU A 152 4.50 -14.92 12.57
C LEU A 152 5.84 -15.65 12.42
N GLY A 153 5.97 -16.84 13.02
CA GLY A 153 7.16 -17.69 12.87
C GLY A 153 8.48 -17.00 13.26
N GLY A 154 8.45 -16.10 14.24
CA GLY A 154 9.61 -15.34 14.70
C GLY A 154 9.94 -14.09 13.87
N VAL A 155 9.25 -13.87 12.75
CA VAL A 155 9.37 -12.64 11.96
C VAL A 155 8.41 -11.58 12.49
N LYS A 156 8.90 -10.35 12.68
CA LYS A 156 8.18 -9.23 13.29
C LYS A 156 8.05 -8.07 12.32
N LEU A 157 6.82 -7.66 12.05
CA LEU A 157 6.50 -6.43 11.29
C LEU A 157 5.90 -5.41 12.24
N ALA A 158 6.47 -4.21 12.32
CA ALA A 158 5.88 -3.13 13.07
C ALA A 158 4.99 -2.25 12.17
N ALA A 159 3.78 -1.98 12.66
CA ALA A 159 2.80 -1.11 12.01
C ALA A 159 3.01 0.33 12.49
N HIS A 160 3.46 1.22 11.62
CA HIS A 160 3.59 2.65 11.92
C HIS A 160 2.44 3.42 11.29
N LEU A 161 1.65 4.09 12.11
CA LEU A 161 0.59 4.97 11.62
C LEU A 161 1.21 6.22 10.97
N THR A 162 1.10 6.31 9.65
CA THR A 162 1.56 7.45 8.83
C THR A 162 0.35 8.10 8.15
N PRO A 163 -0.54 8.77 8.95
CA PRO A 163 -1.86 9.19 8.50
C PRO A 163 -1.80 10.40 7.57
N GLY A 164 -2.90 10.65 6.88
CA GLY A 164 -3.09 11.78 5.97
C GLY A 164 -3.66 11.35 4.62
N HIS A 165 -3.03 10.42 3.93
CA HIS A 165 -3.52 9.84 2.68
C HIS A 165 -4.83 9.07 2.89
N THR A 166 -4.86 8.20 3.90
CA THR A 166 -6.05 7.77 4.62
C THR A 166 -5.85 8.01 6.12
N LYS A 167 -6.89 7.87 6.92
CA LYS A 167 -6.81 8.05 8.37
C LYS A 167 -5.96 6.96 9.04
N GLY A 168 -5.94 5.76 8.46
CA GLY A 168 -5.19 4.60 8.93
C GLY A 168 -4.00 4.21 8.03
N CYS A 169 -3.53 5.11 7.15
CA CYS A 169 -2.38 4.82 6.32
C CYS A 169 -1.21 4.32 7.16
N THR A 170 -0.65 3.17 6.76
CA THR A 170 0.34 2.41 7.53
C THR A 170 1.61 2.22 6.73
N THR A 171 2.73 2.55 7.35
CA THR A 171 4.08 2.17 6.88
C THR A 171 4.53 0.96 7.68
N TRP A 172 5.03 -0.07 7.00
CA TRP A 172 5.50 -1.29 7.63
C TRP A 172 7.02 -1.30 7.73
N THR A 173 7.55 -1.73 8.88
CA THR A 173 8.99 -2.02 9.01
C THR A 173 9.22 -3.45 9.41
N ILE A 174 10.32 -4.02 8.89
CA ILE A 174 10.76 -5.40 9.16
C ILE A 174 12.30 -5.46 9.16
N LYS A 175 12.87 -6.24 10.06
CA LYS A 175 14.28 -6.64 9.98
C LYS A 175 14.42 -7.86 9.09
N ALA A 176 15.15 -7.75 7.99
CA ALA A 176 15.36 -8.82 7.02
C ALA A 176 16.85 -8.93 6.64
N GLY A 177 17.49 -10.07 6.94
CA GLY A 177 18.91 -10.27 6.69
C GLY A 177 19.81 -9.22 7.37
N GLY A 178 19.43 -8.78 8.58
CA GLY A 178 20.16 -7.76 9.34
C GLY A 178 19.91 -6.32 8.87
N LYS A 179 19.09 -6.09 7.84
CA LYS A 179 18.77 -4.78 7.27
C LYS A 179 17.40 -4.28 7.73
N ASP A 180 17.29 -2.96 7.87
CA ASP A 180 16.02 -2.28 8.12
C ASP A 180 15.28 -2.08 6.78
N VAL A 181 14.16 -2.78 6.60
CA VAL A 181 13.29 -2.63 5.44
C VAL A 181 12.11 -1.76 5.82
N VAL A 182 11.85 -0.73 5.03
CA VAL A 182 10.69 0.15 5.16
C VAL A 182 9.81 0.01 3.94
N ILE A 183 8.54 -0.35 4.14
CA ILE A 183 7.50 -0.40 3.10
C ILE A 183 6.55 0.77 3.36
N VAL A 184 6.76 1.87 2.65
CA VAL A 184 5.98 3.10 2.83
C VAL A 184 4.56 2.90 2.32
N GLY A 185 3.56 3.28 3.12
CA GLY A 185 2.16 3.28 2.71
C GLY A 185 1.89 4.27 1.57
N SER A 186 1.37 5.45 1.88
CA SER A 186 1.23 6.52 0.88
C SER A 186 1.34 7.89 1.52
N PRO A 187 2.37 8.68 1.18
CA PRO A 187 2.50 10.05 1.67
C PRO A 187 1.94 11.10 0.68
N ASN A 188 1.06 10.71 -0.24
CA ASN A 188 0.52 11.58 -1.27
C ASN A 188 -0.82 12.21 -0.87
N VAL A 189 -1.12 13.36 -1.46
CA VAL A 189 -2.48 13.95 -1.50
C VAL A 189 -3.03 13.77 -2.90
N ASN A 190 -4.20 13.11 -3.00
CA ASN A 190 -4.87 12.89 -4.27
C ASN A 190 -5.45 14.18 -4.86
N PRO A 191 -5.50 14.30 -6.19
CA PRO A 191 -6.18 15.41 -6.84
C PRO A 191 -7.65 15.49 -6.40
N GLY A 192 -8.13 16.70 -6.06
CA GLY A 192 -9.52 16.92 -5.64
C GLY A 192 -9.78 16.82 -4.13
N VAL A 193 -8.82 16.35 -3.33
CA VAL A 193 -8.94 16.38 -1.87
C VAL A 193 -9.00 17.81 -1.34
N ILE A 194 -9.97 18.08 -0.46
CA ILE A 194 -10.14 19.39 0.19
C ILE A 194 -9.01 19.57 1.22
N LEU A 195 -8.13 20.54 0.97
CA LEU A 195 -6.92 20.79 1.77
C LEU A 195 -7.15 21.70 2.98
N LYS A 196 -8.23 22.49 2.98
CA LYS A 196 -8.58 23.42 4.06
C LYS A 196 -10.00 23.16 4.53
N ASN A 197 -10.17 23.07 5.86
CA ASN A 197 -11.49 22.85 6.46
C ASN A 197 -12.24 21.64 5.86
N ASN A 198 -11.52 20.54 5.63
CA ASN A 198 -12.14 19.32 5.11
C ASN A 198 -13.18 18.81 6.12
N PRO A 199 -14.47 18.78 5.77
CA PRO A 199 -15.52 18.40 6.71
C PRO A 199 -15.50 16.91 7.08
N LEU A 200 -14.94 16.06 6.22
CA LEU A 200 -14.85 14.60 6.42
C LEU A 200 -13.52 14.19 7.09
N TYR A 201 -12.52 15.09 7.04
CA TYR A 201 -11.21 14.88 7.66
C TYR A 201 -10.61 16.21 8.16
N PRO A 202 -11.18 16.81 9.24
CA PRO A 202 -10.77 18.13 9.72
C PRO A 202 -9.28 18.24 10.10
N GLY A 203 -8.67 17.13 10.57
CA GLY A 203 -7.27 17.06 10.99
C GLY A 203 -6.27 16.63 9.91
N ILE A 204 -6.66 16.56 8.63
CA ILE A 204 -5.84 15.99 7.55
C ILE A 204 -4.43 16.61 7.45
N ALA A 205 -4.31 17.94 7.55
CA ALA A 205 -3.02 18.62 7.43
C ALA A 205 -2.07 18.24 8.58
N GLN A 206 -2.58 18.22 9.82
CA GLN A 206 -1.83 17.84 11.02
C GLN A 206 -1.43 16.37 10.97
N ASP A 207 -2.28 15.50 10.42
CA ASP A 207 -1.98 14.09 10.26
C ASP A 207 -0.90 13.86 9.21
N PHE A 208 -0.87 14.58 8.10
CA PHE A 208 0.27 14.57 7.18
C PHE A 208 1.58 15.01 7.87
N VAL A 209 1.53 16.07 8.70
CA VAL A 209 2.71 16.51 9.48
C VAL A 209 3.22 15.38 10.37
N LYS A 210 2.32 14.70 11.10
CA LYS A 210 2.68 13.54 11.94
C LYS A 210 3.23 12.38 11.11
N GLY A 211 2.55 12.04 10.00
CA GLY A 211 2.98 10.97 9.10
C GLY A 211 4.41 11.19 8.59
N PHE A 212 4.74 12.41 8.13
CA PHE A 212 6.10 12.73 7.71
C PHE A 212 7.11 12.69 8.86
N ALA A 213 6.75 13.12 10.08
CA ALA A 213 7.64 13.01 11.24
C ALA A 213 7.97 11.54 11.57
N VAL A 214 6.99 10.64 11.45
CA VAL A 214 7.22 9.21 11.60
C VAL A 214 8.15 8.71 10.50
N LEU A 215 7.86 8.99 9.22
CA LEU A 215 8.70 8.54 8.10
C LEU A 215 10.15 9.03 8.25
N GLU A 216 10.39 10.27 8.64
CA GLU A 216 11.72 10.82 8.86
C GLU A 216 12.50 10.12 10.00
N SER A 217 11.79 9.53 10.97
CA SER A 217 12.41 8.87 12.13
C SER A 217 12.80 7.41 11.87
N LEU A 218 12.25 6.76 10.83
CA LEU A 218 12.47 5.34 10.57
C LEU A 218 13.87 5.06 10.01
N PRO A 219 14.64 4.13 10.61
CA PRO A 219 15.85 3.62 9.97
C PRO A 219 15.48 2.84 8.70
N CYS A 220 16.20 3.06 7.62
CA CYS A 220 15.93 2.41 6.34
C CYS A 220 17.23 2.07 5.61
N ASP A 221 17.45 0.79 5.38
CA ASP A 221 18.47 0.27 4.46
C ASP A 221 17.86 -0.08 3.11
N ILE A 222 16.68 -0.73 3.14
CA ILE A 222 15.94 -1.16 1.94
C ILE A 222 14.62 -0.39 1.87
N PHE A 223 14.51 0.43 0.83
CA PHE A 223 13.34 1.27 0.57
C PHE A 223 12.38 0.59 -0.39
N LEU A 224 11.17 0.31 0.09
CA LEU A 224 10.01 -0.21 -0.63
C LEU A 224 8.79 0.68 -0.37
N GLY A 225 7.70 0.48 -1.11
CA GLY A 225 6.47 1.24 -0.90
C GLY A 225 5.27 0.61 -1.61
N ALA A 226 4.09 1.13 -1.35
CA ALA A 226 2.82 0.62 -1.88
C ALA A 226 2.71 0.73 -3.41
N HIS A 227 3.49 1.61 -4.04
CA HIS A 227 3.62 1.68 -5.49
C HIS A 227 5.09 1.50 -5.90
N GLY A 228 5.33 0.75 -6.98
CA GLY A 228 6.67 0.51 -7.52
C GLY A 228 7.43 1.80 -7.87
N ALA A 229 6.70 2.81 -8.33
CA ALA A 229 7.25 4.11 -8.67
C ALA A 229 7.87 4.87 -7.48
N TYR A 230 7.43 4.60 -6.23
CA TYR A 230 7.97 5.30 -5.05
C TYR A 230 9.46 5.04 -4.85
N TYR A 231 9.89 3.82 -5.16
CA TYR A 231 11.25 3.37 -4.88
C TYR A 231 12.04 2.95 -6.12
N GLY A 232 11.55 3.30 -7.33
CA GLY A 232 12.23 2.97 -8.59
C GLY A 232 12.31 1.46 -8.85
N MET A 233 11.19 0.75 -8.68
CA MET A 233 11.12 -0.71 -8.76
C MET A 233 11.72 -1.27 -10.07
N GLU A 234 11.33 -0.72 -11.21
CA GLU A 234 11.77 -1.22 -12.52
C GLU A 234 13.29 -1.12 -12.70
N GLU A 235 13.88 0.02 -12.33
CA GLU A 235 15.32 0.23 -12.37
C GLU A 235 16.07 -0.71 -11.42
N LYS A 236 15.56 -0.83 -10.17
CA LYS A 236 16.15 -1.74 -9.17
C LYS A 236 16.02 -3.20 -9.61
N TYR A 237 14.89 -3.59 -10.20
CA TYR A 237 14.72 -4.92 -10.77
C TYR A 237 15.69 -5.18 -11.93
N ALA A 238 15.89 -4.21 -12.83
CA ALA A 238 16.87 -4.33 -13.91
C ALA A 238 18.30 -4.52 -13.36
N ARG A 239 18.70 -3.77 -12.33
CA ARG A 239 19.97 -3.95 -11.62
C ARG A 239 20.08 -5.34 -10.97
N LEU A 240 19.02 -5.81 -10.31
CA LEU A 240 18.97 -7.16 -9.74
C LEU A 240 19.20 -8.23 -10.81
N LYS A 241 18.54 -8.10 -11.97
CA LYS A 241 18.71 -9.00 -13.13
C LYS A 241 20.11 -8.97 -13.70
N ALA A 242 20.80 -7.85 -13.62
CA ALA A 242 22.20 -7.69 -13.99
C ALA A 242 23.18 -8.22 -12.95
N GLY A 243 22.70 -8.80 -11.83
CA GLY A 243 23.51 -9.43 -10.79
C GLY A 243 23.82 -8.56 -9.58
N ASP A 244 23.27 -7.35 -9.49
CA ASP A 244 23.43 -6.48 -8.31
C ASP A 244 22.57 -7.00 -7.15
N LYS A 245 23.20 -7.71 -6.22
CA LYS A 245 22.54 -8.27 -5.03
C LYS A 245 22.06 -7.19 -4.04
N ASN A 246 22.53 -5.95 -4.18
CA ASN A 246 22.17 -4.81 -3.34
C ASN A 246 21.23 -3.82 -4.05
N ALA A 247 20.61 -4.23 -5.17
CA ALA A 247 19.78 -3.35 -6.00
C ALA A 247 18.70 -2.58 -5.21
N PHE A 248 18.15 -3.18 -4.15
CA PHE A 248 17.11 -2.58 -3.30
C PHE A 248 17.66 -1.84 -2.07
N VAL A 249 18.97 -1.90 -1.79
CA VAL A 249 19.60 -1.12 -0.71
C VAL A 249 19.72 0.33 -1.17
N ASP A 250 18.89 1.21 -0.58
CA ASP A 250 18.79 2.60 -1.04
C ASP A 250 18.36 3.56 0.09
N PRO A 251 19.15 3.69 1.15
CA PRO A 251 18.84 4.61 2.26
C PRO A 251 18.79 6.08 1.81
N ALA A 252 19.59 6.44 0.80
CA ALA A 252 19.58 7.80 0.25
C ALA A 252 18.30 8.09 -0.54
N GLY A 253 17.83 7.13 -1.33
CA GLY A 253 16.55 7.23 -2.06
C GLY A 253 15.37 7.37 -1.12
N TYR A 254 15.35 6.63 0.00
CA TYR A 254 14.35 6.79 1.04
C TYR A 254 14.29 8.22 1.58
N LYS A 255 15.43 8.76 2.00
CA LYS A 255 15.52 10.12 2.55
C LYS A 255 15.07 11.18 1.55
N ARG A 256 15.51 11.05 0.27
CA ARG A 256 15.08 11.96 -0.79
C ARG A 256 13.58 11.89 -1.01
N PHE A 257 13.02 10.69 -1.17
CA PHE A 257 11.59 10.50 -1.37
C PHE A 257 10.76 11.13 -0.25
N VAL A 258 11.10 10.88 1.01
CA VAL A 258 10.38 11.45 2.16
C VAL A 258 10.48 12.98 2.17
N ALA A 259 11.68 13.55 1.93
CA ALA A 259 11.88 14.99 1.92
C ALA A 259 11.11 15.68 0.78
N GLU A 260 11.16 15.13 -0.43
CA GLU A 260 10.46 15.65 -1.62
C GLU A 260 8.95 15.58 -1.42
N LYS A 261 8.42 14.45 -0.95
CA LYS A 261 6.98 14.29 -0.68
C LYS A 261 6.49 15.20 0.43
N LYS A 262 7.27 15.37 1.49
CA LYS A 262 6.97 16.33 2.56
C LYS A 262 6.89 17.75 2.02
N ALA A 263 7.87 18.17 1.24
CA ALA A 263 7.89 19.52 0.65
C ALA A 263 6.69 19.74 -0.28
N GLU A 264 6.40 18.77 -1.17
CA GLU A 264 5.27 18.81 -2.10
C GLU A 264 3.94 18.91 -1.35
N VAL A 265 3.67 17.99 -0.44
CA VAL A 265 2.37 17.85 0.22
C VAL A 265 2.12 18.99 1.20
N LEU A 266 3.07 19.29 2.08
CA LEU A 266 2.90 20.39 3.04
C LEU A 266 2.91 21.75 2.32
N GLY A 267 3.58 21.88 1.18
CA GLY A 267 3.50 23.03 0.31
C GLY A 267 2.09 23.27 -0.23
N LYS A 268 1.40 22.20 -0.71
CA LYS A 268 0.00 22.27 -1.14
C LYS A 268 -0.93 22.73 -0.02
N PHE A 269 -0.77 22.19 1.20
CA PHE A 269 -1.57 22.61 2.36
C PHE A 269 -1.35 24.07 2.73
N ARG A 270 -0.11 24.56 2.77
CA ARG A 270 0.20 25.99 3.02
C ARG A 270 -0.41 26.88 1.95
N ALA A 271 -0.27 26.53 0.68
CA ALA A 271 -0.84 27.31 -0.42
C ALA A 271 -2.37 27.39 -0.35
N ALA A 272 -3.03 26.35 0.15
CA ALA A 272 -4.47 26.32 0.38
C ALA A 272 -4.89 27.00 1.70
N GLY A 273 -3.95 27.43 2.54
CA GLY A 273 -4.22 27.95 3.89
C GLY A 273 -4.74 26.90 4.87
N GLY A 274 -4.33 25.64 4.68
CA GLY A 274 -4.65 24.50 5.56
C GLY A 274 -3.59 24.21 6.63
N LEU A 275 -2.43 24.87 6.54
CA LEU A 275 -1.33 24.88 7.51
C LEU A 275 -0.90 26.30 7.79
#